data_49e68d070037bf8155cf58f08597f828
#
_entry.id   49e68d070037bf8155cf58f08597f828
#
_cell.length_a   1.000
_cell.length_b   1.000
_cell.length_c   1.000
_cell.angle_alpha   90.00
_cell.angle_beta   90.00
_cell.angle_gamma   90.00
#
_symmetry.space_group_name_H-M   'P 1'
#
loop_
_entity.id
_entity.type
_entity.pdbx_description
1 polymer ?
#
loop_
_entity_poly.entity_id
_entity_poly.type
_entity_poly.pdbx_seq_one_letter_code
_entity_poly.pdbx_strand_id
1 'polypeptide(L)'
;MAEAYVQQPISPYPSGKMRYIEEKQRLLKDRILLIGQSLIEERDRTFKELQELKKTVISVKEDNDRIKELLERVVEQLNGVARKEELAIVQRQLDLIRK
;
A
#
# COMPACT_ATOMS: atom_id res chain seq x y z
N MET A 1 4.02 30.47 -67.82
CA MET A 1 3.23 29.25 -67.54
C MET A 1 4.01 28.19 -66.82
N ALA A 2 5.20 27.90 -67.23
CA ALA A 2 6.05 26.97 -66.51
C ALA A 2 6.44 27.52 -65.11
N GLU A 3 6.52 28.83 -64.98
CA GLU A 3 6.83 29.50 -63.71
C GLU A 3 5.76 29.28 -62.66
N ALA A 4 4.49 29.18 -63.04
CA ALA A 4 3.41 28.92 -62.10
C ALA A 4 3.51 27.51 -61.49
N TYR A 5 4.03 26.56 -62.23
CA TYR A 5 4.26 25.21 -61.72
C TYR A 5 5.46 25.14 -60.79
N VAL A 6 6.47 25.93 -61.06
CA VAL A 6 7.67 26.00 -60.24
C VAL A 6 7.39 26.68 -58.90
N GLN A 7 6.45 27.61 -58.90
CA GLN A 7 6.06 28.34 -57.69
C GLN A 7 5.09 27.57 -56.80
N GLN A 8 4.50 26.50 -57.28
CA GLN A 8 3.67 25.69 -56.44
C GLN A 8 4.50 25.05 -55.34
N PRO A 9 3.93 24.87 -54.19
CA PRO A 9 4.68 24.45 -53.03
C PRO A 9 5.41 23.17 -53.31
N ILE A 10 6.69 23.27 -53.22
CA ILE A 10 7.62 22.16 -53.37
C ILE A 10 7.49 21.26 -52.13
N SER A 11 6.84 21.78 -51.12
CA SER A 11 6.51 21.01 -49.93
C SER A 11 5.68 19.79 -50.35
N PRO A 12 6.13 18.58 -49.99
CA PRO A 12 5.40 17.37 -50.27
C PRO A 12 4.06 17.29 -49.55
N TYR A 13 3.81 18.19 -48.61
CA TYR A 13 2.59 18.19 -47.81
C TYR A 13 1.77 19.45 -48.07
N PRO A 14 0.49 19.32 -48.38
CA PRO A 14 -0.40 20.48 -48.43
C PRO A 14 -0.47 21.16 -47.05
N SER A 15 -0.67 22.48 -47.07
CA SER A 15 -0.73 23.25 -45.79
C SER A 15 -1.82 22.75 -44.84
N GLY A 16 -2.90 22.17 -45.38
CA GLY A 16 -3.93 21.53 -44.54
C GLY A 16 -3.44 20.30 -43.80
N LYS A 17 -2.62 19.48 -44.45
CA LYS A 17 -1.99 18.31 -43.81
C LYS A 17 -0.97 18.72 -42.75
N MET A 18 -0.20 19.77 -43.02
CA MET A 18 0.77 20.31 -42.07
C MET A 18 0.08 20.79 -40.82
N ARG A 19 -1.00 21.51 -40.92
CA ARG A 19 -1.80 21.98 -39.77
C ARG A 19 -2.38 20.80 -39.01
N TYR A 20 -2.86 19.79 -39.68
CA TYR A 20 -3.41 18.61 -39.08
C TYR A 20 -2.35 17.86 -38.25
N ILE A 21 -1.16 17.70 -38.80
CA ILE A 21 -0.03 17.07 -38.13
C ILE A 21 0.40 17.91 -36.91
N GLU A 22 0.50 19.21 -37.07
CA GLU A 22 0.86 20.12 -35.99
C GLU A 22 -0.14 20.08 -34.85
N GLU A 23 -1.43 20.07 -35.17
CA GLU A 23 -2.47 19.95 -34.15
C GLU A 23 -2.42 18.61 -33.44
N LYS A 24 -2.20 17.52 -34.16
CA LYS A 24 -2.03 16.21 -33.56
C LYS A 24 -0.82 16.17 -32.65
N GLN A 25 0.30 16.74 -33.08
CA GLN A 25 1.49 16.83 -32.25
C GLN A 25 1.24 17.62 -30.99
N ARG A 26 0.53 18.72 -31.07
CA ARG A 26 0.17 19.54 -29.92
C ARG A 26 -0.72 18.78 -28.96
N LEU A 27 -1.74 18.09 -29.48
CA LEU A 27 -2.62 17.26 -28.68
C LEU A 27 -1.85 16.13 -27.98
N LEU A 28 -0.93 15.50 -28.70
CA LEU A 28 -0.10 14.44 -28.12
C LEU A 28 0.81 14.98 -27.01
N LYS A 29 1.40 16.15 -27.21
CA LYS A 29 2.21 16.81 -26.19
C LYS A 29 1.38 17.12 -24.95
N ASP A 30 0.19 17.67 -25.14
CA ASP A 30 -0.71 17.98 -24.03
C ASP A 30 -1.10 16.72 -23.28
N ARG A 31 -1.39 15.64 -23.98
CA ARG A 31 -1.70 14.34 -23.37
C ARG A 31 -0.52 13.79 -22.60
N ILE A 32 0.67 13.88 -23.17
CA ILE A 32 1.89 13.45 -22.50
C ILE A 32 2.12 14.23 -21.20
N LEU A 33 1.90 15.53 -21.25
CA LEU A 33 2.01 16.38 -20.06
C LEU A 33 0.99 15.99 -19.00
N LEU A 34 -0.25 15.74 -19.40
CA LEU A 34 -1.31 15.29 -18.48
C LEU A 34 -0.98 13.94 -17.86
N ILE A 35 -0.51 13.00 -18.68
CA ILE A 35 -0.09 11.68 -18.19
C ILE A 35 1.08 11.83 -17.22
N GLY A 36 2.04 12.67 -17.56
CA GLY A 36 3.18 12.95 -16.67
C GLY A 36 2.75 13.51 -15.32
N GLN A 37 1.84 14.48 -15.33
CA GLN A 37 1.28 15.06 -14.10
C GLN A 37 0.52 14.02 -13.30
N SER A 38 -0.31 13.21 -13.98
CA SER A 38 -1.06 12.12 -13.32
C SER A 38 -0.13 11.11 -12.68
N LEU A 39 0.96 10.75 -13.36
CA LEU A 39 1.95 9.82 -12.82
C LEU A 39 2.64 10.38 -11.58
N ILE A 40 2.98 11.67 -11.59
CA ILE A 40 3.58 12.32 -10.42
C ILE A 40 2.62 12.32 -9.25
N GLU A 41 1.36 12.68 -9.49
CA GLU A 41 0.32 12.70 -8.47
C GLU A 41 0.07 11.30 -7.90
N GLU A 42 0.00 10.28 -8.76
CA GLU A 42 -0.16 8.89 -8.34
C GLU A 42 1.05 8.40 -7.54
N ARG A 43 2.25 8.79 -7.95
CA ARG A 43 3.47 8.47 -7.23
C ARG A 43 3.45 9.06 -5.83
N ASP A 44 3.07 10.32 -5.70
CA ASP A 44 3.00 11.00 -4.41
C ASP A 44 1.94 10.38 -3.52
N ARG A 45 0.78 10.05 -4.09
CA ARG A 45 -0.30 9.38 -3.37
C ARG A 45 0.14 8.01 -2.87
N THR A 46 0.75 7.23 -3.74
CA THR A 46 1.26 5.91 -3.41
C THR A 46 2.32 5.98 -2.32
N PHE A 47 3.20 6.96 -2.39
CA PHE A 47 4.22 7.19 -1.37
C PHE A 47 3.59 7.47 0.00
N LYS A 48 2.59 8.35 0.03
CA LYS A 48 1.86 8.67 1.27
C LYS A 48 1.14 7.45 1.82
N GLU A 49 0.47 6.70 0.96
CA GLU A 49 -0.22 5.46 1.36
C GLU A 49 0.76 4.42 1.92
N LEU A 50 1.93 4.29 1.31
CA LEU A 50 2.99 3.41 1.82
C LEU A 50 3.49 3.85 3.19
N GLN A 51 3.63 5.15 3.41
CA GLN A 51 4.03 5.69 4.71
C GLN A 51 3.00 5.38 5.78
N GLU A 52 1.73 5.57 5.48
CA GLU A 52 0.63 5.24 6.38
C GLU A 52 0.56 3.74 6.66
N LEU A 53 0.74 2.93 5.62
CA LEU A 53 0.76 1.48 5.76
C LEU A 53 1.90 1.01 6.66
N LYS A 54 3.08 1.59 6.50
CA LYS A 54 4.23 1.29 7.37
C LYS A 54 3.93 1.59 8.83
N LYS A 55 3.31 2.74 9.10
CA LYS A 55 2.89 3.11 10.46
C LYS A 55 1.90 2.10 11.02
N THR A 56 0.92 1.71 10.21
CA THR A 56 -0.08 0.73 10.61
C THR A 56 0.56 -0.62 10.90
N VAL A 57 1.50 -1.06 10.07
CA VAL A 57 2.22 -2.33 10.27
C VAL A 57 3.00 -2.30 11.58
N ILE A 58 3.68 -1.20 11.88
CA ILE A 58 4.42 -1.05 13.14
C ILE A 58 3.47 -1.14 14.33
N SER A 59 2.34 -0.44 14.24
CA SER A 59 1.31 -0.46 15.29
C SER A 59 0.75 -1.87 15.50
N VAL A 60 0.47 -2.59 14.42
CA VAL A 60 -0.03 -3.97 14.49
C VAL A 60 1.02 -4.89 15.13
N LYS A 61 2.29 -4.73 14.80
CA LYS A 61 3.37 -5.50 15.42
C LYS A 61 3.46 -5.27 16.92
N GLU A 62 3.36 -4.01 17.33
CA GLU A 62 3.36 -3.66 18.76
C GLU A 62 2.17 -4.28 19.46
N ASP A 63 0.99 -4.21 18.88
CA ASP A 63 -0.23 -4.82 19.41
C ASP A 63 -0.10 -6.34 19.50
N ASN A 64 0.48 -6.98 18.50
CA ASN A 64 0.74 -8.41 18.53
C ASN A 64 1.69 -8.80 19.66
N ASP A 65 2.72 -8.02 19.87
CA ASP A 65 3.67 -8.27 20.96
C ASP A 65 2.98 -8.16 22.32
N ARG A 66 2.12 -7.17 22.51
CA ARG A 66 1.32 -7.01 23.72
C ARG A 66 0.37 -8.18 23.94
N ILE A 67 -0.28 -8.62 22.87
CA ILE A 67 -1.18 -9.78 22.93
C ILE A 67 -0.42 -11.03 23.33
N LYS A 68 0.76 -11.25 22.78
CA LYS A 68 1.61 -12.38 23.15
C LYS A 68 1.99 -12.35 24.62
N GLU A 69 2.39 -11.18 25.12
CA GLU A 69 2.70 -10.99 26.54
C GLU A 69 1.49 -11.28 27.43
N LEU A 70 0.32 -10.78 27.04
CA LEU A 70 -0.91 -11.04 27.78
C LEU A 70 -1.27 -12.53 27.79
N LEU A 71 -1.12 -13.20 26.65
CA LEU A 71 -1.36 -14.62 26.55
C LEU A 71 -0.41 -15.43 27.46
N GLU A 72 0.85 -15.05 27.49
CA GLU A 72 1.83 -15.69 28.38
C GLU A 72 1.44 -15.52 29.84
N ARG A 73 1.03 -14.33 30.23
CA ARG A 73 0.55 -14.05 31.60
C ARG A 73 -0.68 -14.88 31.93
N VAL A 74 -1.64 -14.94 31.01
CA VAL A 74 -2.87 -15.71 31.18
C VAL A 74 -2.53 -17.19 31.37
N VAL A 75 -1.64 -17.74 30.52
CA VAL A 75 -1.21 -19.13 30.64
C VAL A 75 -0.53 -19.37 31.97
N GLU A 76 0.35 -18.50 32.42
CA GLU A 76 1.00 -18.61 33.74
C GLU A 76 -0.01 -18.58 34.88
N GLN A 77 -0.98 -17.68 34.79
CA GLN A 77 -2.04 -17.58 35.82
C GLN A 77 -2.89 -18.84 35.85
N LEU A 78 -3.27 -19.36 34.70
CA LEU A 78 -4.03 -20.61 34.58
C LEU A 78 -3.26 -21.79 35.16
N ASN A 79 -1.98 -21.88 34.85
CA ASN A 79 -1.12 -22.93 35.42
C ASN A 79 -1.00 -22.79 36.92
N GLY A 80 -0.90 -21.55 37.44
CA GLY A 80 -0.86 -21.29 38.85
C GLY A 80 -2.14 -21.68 39.54
N VAL A 81 -3.28 -21.39 38.98
CA VAL A 81 -4.60 -21.78 39.51
C VAL A 81 -4.76 -23.29 39.50
N ALA A 82 -4.40 -23.95 38.38
CA ALA A 82 -4.47 -25.41 38.26
C ALA A 82 -3.61 -26.10 39.33
N ARG A 83 -2.41 -25.60 39.57
CA ARG A 83 -1.53 -26.13 40.62
C ARG A 83 -2.12 -25.95 42.03
N LYS A 84 -2.72 -24.81 42.28
CA LYS A 84 -3.38 -24.56 43.58
C LYS A 84 -4.55 -25.51 43.80
N GLU A 85 -5.34 -25.75 42.76
CA GLU A 85 -6.47 -26.69 42.82
C GLU A 85 -5.99 -28.11 43.06
N GLU A 86 -4.94 -28.56 42.35
CA GLU A 86 -4.33 -29.86 42.56
C GLU A 86 -3.81 -30.04 43.98
N LEU A 87 -3.14 -29.00 44.46
CA LEU A 87 -2.60 -29.01 45.83
C LEU A 87 -3.72 -29.09 46.83
N ALA A 88 -4.80 -28.33 46.64
CA ALA A 88 -5.96 -28.37 47.52
C ALA A 88 -6.61 -29.75 47.53
N ILE A 89 -6.72 -30.40 46.39
CA ILE A 89 -7.26 -31.76 46.30
C ILE A 89 -6.35 -32.76 47.04
N VAL A 90 -5.06 -32.66 46.82
CA VAL A 90 -4.09 -33.53 47.54
C VAL A 90 -4.15 -33.32 49.06
N GLN A 91 -4.26 -32.08 49.53
CA GLN A 91 -4.41 -31.77 50.94
C GLN A 91 -5.68 -32.37 51.52
N ARG A 92 -6.78 -32.26 50.81
CA ARG A 92 -8.06 -32.88 51.21
C ARG A 92 -7.93 -34.41 51.34
N GLN A 93 -7.27 -35.02 50.38
CA GLN A 93 -7.04 -36.44 50.39
C GLN A 93 -6.15 -36.86 51.56
N LEU A 94 -5.11 -36.09 51.87
CA LEU A 94 -4.26 -36.32 53.01
C LEU A 94 -5.01 -36.17 54.33
N ASP A 95 -5.84 -35.16 54.46
CA ASP A 95 -6.66 -34.94 55.64
C ASP A 95 -7.65 -36.10 55.87
N LEU A 96 -8.22 -36.63 54.81
CA LEU A 96 -9.09 -37.81 54.86
C LEU A 96 -8.35 -39.06 55.32
N ILE A 97 -7.11 -39.23 54.90
CA ILE A 97 -6.28 -40.37 55.26
C ILE A 97 -5.81 -40.27 56.74
N ARG A 98 -5.55 -39.04 57.20
CA ARG A 98 -5.11 -38.82 58.58
C ARG A 98 -6.18 -39.14 59.64
N LYS A 99 -7.43 -39.00 59.20
CA LYS A 99 -8.56 -39.39 60.06
C LYS A 99 -8.77 -40.90 60.04
#